data_24dbff6a213b48a5d8adc58be479d43d
#
_entry.id   24dbff6a213b48a5d8adc58be479d43d
#
_cell.length_a   1.000
_cell.length_b   1.000
_cell.length_c   1.000
_cell.angle_alpha   90.00
_cell.angle_beta   90.00
_cell.angle_gamma   90.00
#
_symmetry.space_group_name_H-M   'P 1'
#
loop_
_entity.id
_entity.type
_entity.pdbx_description
1 polymer ?
#
loop_
_entity_poly.entity_id
_entity_poly.type
_entity_poly.pdbx_seq_one_letter_code
_entity_poly.pdbx_strand_id
1 'polypeptide(L)'
;MVESSMSQSVNHIAVVDYGMGNLHSVAKALEHVCKNAKVSITADAAVVESADRVVFPGVGAIGDCMSEIQRLKINEVINNAIITKPVLGICVGMQALLQHSEENGGVDCLGILPGKVRLFDKQFTDNLGARIK
;
A
#
# COMPACT_ATOMS: atom_id res chain seq x y z
N MET A 1 -7.20 -45.54 5.82
CA MET A 1 -7.13 -44.32 5.02
C MET A 1 -7.25 -43.15 5.96
N VAL A 2 -6.17 -42.42 6.18
CA VAL A 2 -6.21 -41.17 6.94
C VAL A 2 -6.48 -40.08 5.92
N GLU A 3 -7.69 -39.58 5.87
CA GLU A 3 -7.93 -38.30 5.21
C GLU A 3 -7.21 -37.23 6.02
N SER A 4 -6.05 -36.78 5.53
CA SER A 4 -5.47 -35.55 6.03
C SER A 4 -6.43 -34.45 5.61
N SER A 5 -7.28 -34.00 6.53
CA SER A 5 -7.96 -32.72 6.38
C SER A 5 -6.86 -31.68 6.33
N MET A 6 -6.45 -31.28 5.12
CA MET A 6 -5.72 -30.04 4.94
C MET A 6 -6.67 -28.95 5.44
N SER A 7 -6.46 -28.50 6.68
CA SER A 7 -7.04 -27.25 7.14
C SER A 7 -6.55 -26.21 6.14
N GLN A 8 -7.44 -25.77 5.26
CA GLN A 8 -7.13 -24.62 4.41
C GLN A 8 -6.80 -23.50 5.37
N SER A 9 -5.52 -23.17 5.48
CA SER A 9 -5.09 -22.04 6.26
C SER A 9 -5.83 -20.81 5.75
N VAL A 10 -6.59 -20.15 6.61
CA VAL A 10 -7.33 -18.94 6.25
C VAL A 10 -6.30 -17.92 5.78
N ASN A 11 -6.43 -17.46 4.54
CA ASN A 11 -5.59 -16.38 4.03
C ASN A 11 -5.77 -15.15 4.91
N HIS A 12 -4.68 -14.64 5.44
CA HIS A 12 -4.68 -13.43 6.26
C HIS A 12 -4.11 -12.26 5.47
N ILE A 13 -4.92 -11.22 5.32
CA ILE A 13 -4.54 -9.97 4.64
C ILE A 13 -4.44 -8.87 5.69
N ALA A 14 -3.28 -8.26 5.82
CA ALA A 14 -3.07 -7.10 6.67
C ALA A 14 -3.20 -5.81 5.85
N VAL A 15 -4.08 -4.92 6.27
CA VAL A 15 -4.20 -3.56 5.76
C VAL A 15 -3.46 -2.63 6.71
N VAL A 16 -2.40 -2.00 6.23
CA VAL A 16 -1.52 -1.19 7.08
C VAL A 16 -2.17 0.13 7.43
N ASP A 17 -2.34 0.37 8.73
CA ASP A 17 -2.89 1.58 9.32
C ASP A 17 -1.78 2.48 9.84
N TYR A 18 -1.57 3.62 9.18
CA TYR A 18 -0.69 4.68 9.66
C TYR A 18 -1.43 6.03 9.74
N GLY A 19 -2.76 5.99 9.88
CA GLY A 19 -3.61 7.17 10.02
C GLY A 19 -4.00 7.85 8.70
N MET A 20 -3.53 7.37 7.57
CA MET A 20 -3.72 7.98 6.24
C MET A 20 -4.36 6.98 5.30
N GLY A 21 -5.68 6.96 5.22
CA GLY A 21 -6.38 6.08 4.29
C GLY A 21 -7.84 5.85 4.64
N ASN A 22 -8.63 5.44 3.65
CA ASN A 22 -9.98 4.94 3.87
C ASN A 22 -9.94 3.42 4.13
N LEU A 23 -9.47 3.07 5.31
CA LEU A 23 -9.13 1.70 5.67
C LEU A 23 -10.35 0.78 5.70
N HIS A 24 -11.50 1.28 6.16
CA HIS A 24 -12.72 0.48 6.21
C HIS A 24 -13.23 0.12 4.81
N SER A 25 -13.18 1.05 3.86
CA SER A 25 -13.56 0.78 2.48
C SER A 25 -12.64 -0.24 1.83
N VAL A 26 -11.34 -0.14 2.07
CA VAL A 26 -10.36 -1.11 1.58
C VAL A 26 -10.61 -2.49 2.18
N ALA A 27 -10.77 -2.57 3.50
CA ALA A 27 -11.03 -3.83 4.18
C ALA A 27 -12.32 -4.50 3.69
N LYS A 28 -13.41 -3.74 3.55
CA LYS A 28 -14.69 -4.26 3.02
C LYS A 28 -14.59 -4.75 1.59
N ALA A 29 -13.84 -4.04 0.74
CA ALA A 29 -13.61 -4.49 -0.63
C ALA A 29 -12.85 -5.82 -0.66
N LEU A 30 -11.82 -5.97 0.17
CA LEU A 30 -11.06 -7.21 0.31
C LEU A 30 -11.94 -8.37 0.83
N GLU A 31 -12.75 -8.13 1.85
CA GLU A 31 -13.69 -9.12 2.40
C GLU A 31 -14.73 -9.55 1.36
N HIS A 32 -15.15 -8.62 0.50
CA HIS A 32 -16.11 -8.91 -0.56
C HIS A 32 -15.54 -9.86 -1.61
N VAL A 33 -14.30 -9.64 -2.04
CA VAL A 33 -13.65 -10.42 -3.11
C VAL A 33 -12.93 -11.66 -2.60
N CYS A 34 -12.48 -11.65 -1.35
CA CYS A 34 -11.73 -12.72 -0.71
C CYS A 34 -12.54 -13.32 0.44
N LYS A 35 -13.64 -13.98 0.14
CA LYS A 35 -14.63 -14.45 1.14
C LYS A 35 -14.06 -15.38 2.23
N ASN A 36 -12.96 -16.05 1.94
CA ASN A 36 -12.30 -16.96 2.87
C ASN A 36 -11.05 -16.36 3.51
N ALA A 37 -10.85 -15.03 3.39
CA ALA A 37 -9.73 -14.35 3.99
C ALA A 37 -10.12 -13.67 5.31
N LYS A 38 -9.18 -13.64 6.24
CA LYS A 38 -9.21 -12.75 7.39
C LYS A 38 -8.57 -11.42 6.98
N VAL A 39 -9.26 -10.32 7.17
CA VAL A 39 -8.73 -8.97 6.91
C VAL A 39 -8.52 -8.26 8.24
N SER A 40 -7.30 -7.82 8.51
CA SER A 40 -6.94 -7.07 9.70
C SER A 40 -6.44 -5.68 9.33
N ILE A 41 -7.02 -4.64 9.92
CA ILE A 41 -6.50 -3.27 9.85
C ILE A 41 -5.56 -3.10 11.04
N THR A 42 -4.28 -2.80 10.79
CA THR A 42 -3.28 -2.80 11.86
C THR A 42 -2.07 -1.94 11.56
N ALA A 43 -1.51 -1.35 12.59
CA ALA A 43 -0.17 -0.74 12.58
C ALA A 43 0.88 -1.64 13.27
N ASP A 44 0.47 -2.79 13.81
CA ASP A 44 1.34 -3.70 14.55
C ASP A 44 2.21 -4.52 13.58
N ALA A 45 3.51 -4.36 13.70
CA ALA A 45 4.49 -5.09 12.90
C ALA A 45 4.33 -6.61 13.00
N ALA A 46 4.04 -7.15 14.18
CA ALA A 46 3.87 -8.58 14.39
C ALA A 46 2.64 -9.13 13.64
N VAL A 47 1.56 -8.37 13.59
CA VAL A 47 0.35 -8.74 12.83
C VAL A 47 0.63 -8.72 11.32
N VAL A 48 1.32 -7.70 10.83
CA VAL A 48 1.72 -7.62 9.41
C VAL A 48 2.67 -8.76 9.06
N GLU A 49 3.62 -9.08 9.92
CA GLU A 49 4.57 -10.18 9.72
C GLU A 49 3.86 -11.54 9.65
N SER A 50 2.84 -11.74 10.46
CA SER A 50 2.05 -12.98 10.47
C SER A 50 1.08 -13.12 9.28
N ALA A 51 0.80 -12.04 8.57
CA ALA A 51 -0.11 -12.05 7.44
C ALA A 51 0.52 -12.71 6.20
N ASP A 52 -0.34 -13.23 5.33
CA ASP A 52 0.08 -13.83 4.06
C ASP A 52 0.27 -12.78 2.95
N ARG A 53 -0.48 -11.68 3.04
CA ARG A 53 -0.46 -10.57 2.09
C ARG A 53 -0.65 -9.25 2.80
N VAL A 54 -0.10 -8.21 2.22
CA VAL A 54 -0.16 -6.85 2.78
C VAL A 54 -0.77 -5.90 1.76
N VAL A 55 -1.71 -5.08 2.23
CA VAL A 55 -2.23 -3.94 1.47
C VAL A 55 -1.76 -2.66 2.14
N PHE A 56 -1.12 -1.82 1.35
CA PHE A 56 -0.53 -0.55 1.79
C PHE A 56 -1.27 0.62 1.11
N PRO A 57 -2.37 1.09 1.72
CA PRO A 57 -3.13 2.22 1.21
C PRO A 57 -2.52 3.55 1.64
N GLY A 58 -3.00 4.64 1.05
CA GLY A 58 -2.66 5.99 1.47
C GLY A 58 -3.50 7.01 0.75
N VAL A 59 -3.85 8.08 1.45
CA VAL A 59 -4.58 9.24 0.90
C VAL A 59 -3.96 10.52 1.44
N GLY A 60 -4.23 11.64 0.75
CA GLY A 60 -3.75 12.95 1.15
C GLY A 60 -2.39 13.30 0.54
N ALA A 61 -1.69 14.23 1.15
CA ALA A 61 -0.40 14.70 0.68
C ALA A 61 0.71 13.68 1.00
N ILE A 62 1.60 13.45 0.05
CA ILE A 62 2.71 12.48 0.21
C ILE A 62 3.63 12.87 1.38
N GLY A 63 3.85 14.16 1.61
CA GLY A 63 4.68 14.62 2.72
C GLY A 63 4.10 14.23 4.08
N ASP A 64 2.81 14.38 4.26
CA ASP A 64 2.12 13.97 5.49
C ASP A 64 2.16 12.45 5.67
N CYS A 65 1.92 11.71 4.58
CA CYS A 65 2.03 10.25 4.59
C CYS A 65 3.44 9.79 5.00
N MET A 66 4.47 10.35 4.40
CA MET A 66 5.86 9.99 4.72
C MET A 66 6.22 10.32 6.17
N SER A 67 5.73 11.44 6.70
CA SER A 67 5.93 11.82 8.10
C SER A 67 5.32 10.78 9.06
N GLU A 68 4.09 10.34 8.81
CA GLU A 68 3.44 9.32 9.63
C GLU A 68 4.07 7.93 9.46
N ILE A 69 4.46 7.57 8.25
CA ILE A 69 5.18 6.32 7.97
C ILE A 69 6.48 6.25 8.80
N GLN A 70 7.23 7.34 8.85
CA GLN A 70 8.47 7.41 9.62
C GLN A 70 8.20 7.44 11.14
N ARG A 71 7.24 8.26 11.57
CA ARG A 71 6.88 8.38 13.00
C ARG A 71 6.46 7.05 13.61
N LEU A 72 5.69 6.25 12.88
CA LEU A 72 5.18 4.94 13.30
C LEU A 72 6.09 3.77 12.92
N LYS A 73 7.26 4.04 12.33
CA LYS A 73 8.20 3.02 11.83
C LYS A 73 7.60 2.03 10.82
N ILE A 74 6.60 2.48 10.08
CA ILE A 74 5.95 1.68 9.03
C ILE A 74 6.93 1.39 7.87
N ASN A 75 7.92 2.26 7.65
CA ASN A 75 8.99 2.02 6.69
C ASN A 75 9.70 0.67 6.94
N GLU A 76 10.01 0.34 8.18
CA GLU A 76 10.64 -0.95 8.54
C GLU A 76 9.68 -2.12 8.26
N VAL A 77 8.41 -1.96 8.63
CA VAL A 77 7.36 -2.97 8.41
C VAL A 77 7.18 -3.29 6.93
N ILE A 78 7.11 -2.25 6.09
CA ILE A 78 6.93 -2.42 4.64
C ILE A 78 8.19 -2.99 3.98
N ASN A 79 9.37 -2.53 4.37
CA ASN A 79 10.64 -3.09 3.88
C ASN A 79 10.74 -4.59 4.13
N ASN A 80 10.37 -5.04 5.32
CA ASN A 80 10.38 -6.46 5.66
C ASN A 80 9.28 -7.24 4.92
N ALA A 81 8.08 -6.68 4.81
CA ALA A 81 6.96 -7.33 4.15
C ALA A 81 7.24 -7.56 2.65
N ILE A 82 7.80 -6.57 1.95
CA ILE A 82 7.98 -6.65 0.50
C ILE A 82 9.00 -7.71 0.08
N ILE A 83 9.91 -8.09 0.98
CA ILE A 83 10.90 -9.17 0.73
C ILE A 83 10.25 -10.53 0.89
N THR A 84 9.27 -10.68 1.76
CA THR A 84 8.76 -11.99 2.22
C THR A 84 7.39 -12.34 1.67
N LYS A 85 6.60 -11.38 1.22
CA LYS A 85 5.20 -11.59 0.81
C LYS A 85 4.72 -10.58 -0.22
N PRO A 86 3.61 -10.86 -0.92
CA PRO A 86 3.00 -9.90 -1.83
C PRO A 86 2.52 -8.65 -1.08
N VAL A 87 2.85 -7.48 -1.62
CA VAL A 87 2.42 -6.17 -1.12
C VAL A 87 1.72 -5.41 -2.24
N LEU A 88 0.50 -4.95 -1.98
CA LEU A 88 -0.27 -4.10 -2.88
C LEU A 88 -0.30 -2.67 -2.35
N GLY A 89 0.39 -1.77 -3.02
CA GLY A 89 0.31 -0.32 -2.78
C GLY A 89 -0.86 0.29 -3.53
N ILE A 90 -1.67 1.09 -2.85
CA ILE A 90 -2.83 1.77 -3.42
C ILE A 90 -2.69 3.27 -3.26
N CYS A 91 -2.85 4.01 -4.36
CA CYS A 91 -2.82 5.47 -4.41
C CYS A 91 -1.52 6.03 -3.81
N VAL A 92 -1.58 6.85 -2.78
CA VAL A 92 -0.40 7.42 -2.11
C VAL A 92 0.47 6.32 -1.48
N GLY A 93 -0.11 5.21 -1.03
CA GLY A 93 0.66 4.04 -0.58
C GLY A 93 1.56 3.47 -1.69
N MET A 94 1.07 3.38 -2.92
CA MET A 94 1.88 3.02 -4.08
C MET A 94 2.98 4.06 -4.35
N GLN A 95 2.65 5.34 -4.30
CA GLN A 95 3.62 6.43 -4.52
C GLN A 95 4.74 6.42 -3.48
N ALA A 96 4.42 6.11 -2.23
CA ALA A 96 5.39 6.03 -1.14
C ALA A 96 6.45 4.93 -1.35
N LEU A 97 6.16 3.90 -2.14
CA LEU A 97 7.13 2.84 -2.47
C LEU A 97 8.23 3.31 -3.44
N LEU A 98 8.00 4.38 -4.19
CA LEU A 98 8.95 4.93 -5.14
C LEU A 98 10.07 5.73 -4.44
N GLN A 99 11.00 6.26 -5.20
CA GLN A 99 12.18 6.96 -4.65
C GLN A 99 11.87 8.38 -4.22
N HIS A 100 11.05 9.09 -4.99
CA HIS A 100 10.82 10.52 -4.80
C HIS A 100 9.49 10.94 -5.41
N SER A 101 8.87 11.98 -4.85
CA SER A 101 7.70 12.66 -5.41
C SER A 101 7.99 14.13 -5.61
N GLU A 102 7.54 14.71 -6.72
CA GLU A 102 7.61 16.15 -6.98
C GLU A 102 6.56 16.95 -6.20
N GLU A 103 5.59 16.28 -5.57
CA GLU A 103 4.55 16.92 -4.76
C GLU A 103 5.17 17.66 -3.56
N ASN A 104 4.51 18.70 -3.10
CA ASN A 104 4.92 19.50 -1.94
C ASN A 104 6.36 20.06 -2.01
N GLY A 105 6.85 20.40 -3.21
CA GLY A 105 8.20 20.91 -3.41
C GLY A 105 9.29 19.86 -3.40
N GLY A 106 8.93 18.60 -3.44
CA GLY A 106 9.83 17.45 -3.45
C GLY A 106 9.86 16.72 -2.12
N VAL A 107 9.51 15.43 -2.14
CA VAL A 107 9.51 14.56 -0.96
C VAL A 107 10.21 13.26 -1.30
N ASP A 108 11.24 12.91 -0.53
CA ASP A 108 11.86 11.59 -0.61
C ASP A 108 10.93 10.54 -0.01
N CYS A 109 10.73 9.44 -0.73
CA CYS A 109 9.87 8.35 -0.36
C CYS A 109 10.70 7.14 0.10
N LEU A 110 10.09 5.95 0.16
CA LEU A 110 10.75 4.75 0.72
C LEU A 110 11.89 4.22 -0.16
N GLY A 111 11.86 4.50 -1.47
CA GLY A 111 12.91 4.05 -2.39
C GLY A 111 12.99 2.54 -2.59
N ILE A 112 11.89 1.82 -2.34
CA ILE A 112 11.83 0.36 -2.50
C ILE A 112 11.76 -0.01 -3.99
N LEU A 113 10.98 0.75 -4.75
CA LEU A 113 10.86 0.59 -6.20
C LEU A 113 11.56 1.75 -6.92
N PRO A 114 12.24 1.46 -8.04
CA PRO A 114 12.85 2.52 -8.83
C PRO A 114 11.78 3.38 -9.49
N GLY A 115 12.02 4.67 -9.56
CA GLY A 115 11.14 5.63 -10.21
C GLY A 115 10.71 6.77 -9.31
N LYS A 116 10.03 7.73 -9.94
CA LYS A 116 9.59 8.97 -9.30
C LYS A 116 8.14 9.28 -9.65
N VAL A 117 7.44 9.87 -8.69
CA VAL A 117 6.12 10.47 -8.94
C VAL A 117 6.35 11.87 -9.50
N ARG A 118 5.82 12.14 -10.68
CA ARG A 118 5.98 13.40 -11.38
C ARG A 118 4.62 14.00 -11.70
N LEU A 119 4.58 15.32 -11.70
CA LEU A 119 3.41 16.04 -12.20
C LEU A 119 3.25 15.78 -13.70
N PHE A 120 2.01 15.55 -14.14
CA PHE A 120 1.73 15.47 -15.56
C PHE A 120 2.10 16.78 -16.25
N ASP A 121 2.72 16.66 -17.43
CA ASP A 121 3.02 17.83 -18.25
C ASP A 121 1.71 18.53 -18.61
N LYS A 122 1.67 19.85 -18.36
CA LYS A 122 0.50 20.67 -18.70
C LYS A 122 0.24 20.75 -20.23
N GLN A 123 1.17 20.25 -21.03
CA GLN A 123 1.10 20.21 -22.48
C GLN A 123 0.69 18.84 -23.04
N PHE A 124 0.34 17.88 -22.19
CA PHE A 124 -0.18 16.60 -22.66
C PHE A 124 -1.43 16.83 -23.52
N THR A 125 -1.35 16.39 -24.75
CA THR A 125 -2.45 16.38 -25.71
C THR A 125 -2.83 14.94 -26.02
N ASP A 126 -4.10 14.72 -26.35
CA ASP A 126 -4.56 13.46 -26.91
C ASP A 126 -4.06 13.28 -28.36
N ASN A 127 -4.39 12.16 -28.99
CA ASN A 127 -4.04 11.86 -30.37
C ASN A 127 -4.65 12.84 -31.41
N LEU A 128 -5.58 13.70 -30.98
CA LEU A 128 -6.24 14.70 -31.78
C LEU A 128 -5.71 16.12 -31.51
N GLY A 129 -4.73 16.28 -30.65
CA GLY A 129 -4.13 17.55 -30.26
C GLY A 129 -4.93 18.34 -29.21
N ALA A 130 -5.99 17.76 -28.64
CA ALA A 130 -6.73 18.39 -27.54
C ALA A 130 -6.02 18.21 -26.21
N ARG A 131 -5.99 19.27 -25.40
CA ARG A 131 -5.38 19.23 -24.06
C ARG A 131 -6.11 18.24 -23.16
N ILE A 132 -5.38 17.30 -22.60
CA ILE A 132 -5.89 16.41 -21.56
C ILE A 132 -5.94 17.23 -20.25
N LYS A 133 -7.15 17.35 -19.66
CA LYS A 133 -7.37 18.05 -18.39
C LYS A 133 -7.32 17.08 -17.23
#